data_5dc94c26c818c25921ff2c5e64f2b823
#
_entry.id   5dc94c26c818c25921ff2c5e64f2b823
#
_cell.length_a   1.000
_cell.length_b   1.000
_cell.length_c   1.000
_cell.angle_alpha   90.00
_cell.angle_beta   90.00
_cell.angle_gamma   90.00
#
_symmetry.space_group_name_H-M   'P 1'
#
loop_
_entity.id
_entity.type
_entity.pdbx_description
1 polymer ?
#
loop_
_entity_poly.entity_id
_entity_poly.type
_entity_poly.pdbx_seq_one_letter_code
_entity_poly.pdbx_strand_id
1 'polypeptide(L)'
;VKLQNNYHFSQFICNFALRNSSMSPLDAIIKPVEREYHYFQSLYEELGVADNPLLREVLNHIIHKKGKQMRPILTLLFAKLFGEIGDSTYHSALSLELVHTASLVHDDVIDESAIRRGQPSVNASFGNKIAVLSGDYLSALSMLYMARTNNVQMAKVVGQLAQMLSDGELFQLFESRENVVSEDVYFLIIKKKTAALFSACAKLGALSVEASPEDVEKSAKIGEFIGICFQIRDDIFDYFESSAIGKPT
;
A
#
# COMPACT_ATOMS: atom_id res chain seq x y z
N VAL A 1 1.52 -24.15 25.13
CA VAL A 1 2.35 -25.22 24.53
C VAL A 1 2.16 -25.31 23.02
N LYS A 2 0.97 -25.07 22.43
CA LYS A 2 0.75 -25.09 20.96
C LYS A 2 1.26 -23.85 20.20
N LEU A 3 1.37 -22.69 20.82
CA LEU A 3 1.86 -21.46 20.19
C LEU A 3 3.40 -21.43 20.04
N GLN A 4 4.16 -22.06 20.93
CA GLN A 4 5.60 -22.15 20.82
C GLN A 4 6.09 -23.01 19.64
N ASN A 5 5.36 -24.03 19.25
CA ASN A 5 5.74 -24.90 18.12
C ASN A 5 5.56 -24.21 16.75
N ASN A 6 4.61 -23.30 16.61
CA ASN A 6 4.42 -22.55 15.35
C ASN A 6 5.48 -21.46 15.14
N TYR A 7 6.02 -20.90 16.23
CA TYR A 7 7.12 -19.92 16.15
C TYR A 7 8.41 -20.57 15.62
N HIS A 8 8.72 -21.79 16.05
CA HIS A 8 9.86 -22.54 15.55
C HIS A 8 9.70 -22.97 14.08
N PHE A 9 8.46 -23.25 13.62
CA PHE A 9 8.22 -23.66 12.26
C PHE A 9 8.33 -22.49 11.27
N SER A 10 7.79 -21.31 11.61
CA SER A 10 7.96 -20.10 10.80
C SER A 10 9.40 -19.62 10.74
N GLN A 11 10.12 -19.68 11.87
CA GLN A 11 11.54 -19.37 11.96
C GLN A 11 12.39 -20.40 11.21
N PHE A 12 11.99 -21.68 11.19
CA PHE A 12 12.63 -22.73 10.41
C PHE A 12 12.47 -22.51 8.90
N ILE A 13 11.25 -22.15 8.42
CA ILE A 13 11.00 -21.82 7.01
C ILE A 13 11.76 -20.56 6.60
N CYS A 14 11.73 -19.50 7.41
CA CYS A 14 12.52 -18.29 7.15
C CYS A 14 14.02 -18.59 7.15
N ASN A 15 14.54 -19.36 8.11
CA ASN A 15 15.95 -19.72 8.19
C ASN A 15 16.38 -20.71 7.10
N PHE A 16 15.50 -21.59 6.63
CA PHE A 16 15.78 -22.51 5.52
C PHE A 16 15.85 -21.76 4.19
N ALA A 17 14.95 -20.80 3.95
CA ALA A 17 14.98 -19.92 2.78
C ALA A 17 16.19 -18.97 2.80
N LEU A 18 16.63 -18.51 3.99
CA LEU A 18 17.72 -17.54 4.16
C LEU A 18 19.12 -18.19 4.25
N ARG A 19 19.24 -19.49 4.48
CA ARG A 19 20.55 -20.14 4.67
C ARG A 19 21.42 -20.24 3.43
N ASN A 20 20.90 -19.94 2.23
CA ASN A 20 21.65 -20.11 0.98
C ASN A 20 21.79 -18.87 0.10
N SER A 21 21.42 -17.67 0.57
CA SER A 21 21.67 -16.45 -0.21
C SER A 21 22.06 -15.27 0.70
N SER A 22 23.08 -14.53 0.30
CA SER A 22 23.45 -13.20 0.83
C SER A 22 22.40 -12.12 0.53
N MET A 23 21.24 -12.51 0.03
CA MET A 23 20.15 -11.67 -0.45
C MET A 23 19.15 -11.38 0.67
N SER A 24 18.72 -10.12 0.81
CA SER A 24 17.68 -9.77 1.76
C SER A 24 16.34 -10.44 1.37
N PRO A 25 15.41 -10.67 2.33
CA PRO A 25 14.08 -11.21 2.01
C PRO A 25 13.33 -10.37 0.98
N LEU A 26 13.49 -9.05 1.00
CA LEU A 26 12.86 -8.15 0.04
C LEU A 26 13.45 -8.32 -1.37
N ASP A 27 14.77 -8.43 -1.48
CA ASP A 27 15.43 -8.65 -2.77
C ASP A 27 15.00 -9.98 -3.40
N ALA A 28 14.81 -11.03 -2.58
CA ALA A 28 14.30 -12.31 -3.06
C ALA A 28 12.87 -12.20 -3.62
N ILE A 29 12.02 -11.34 -3.03
CA ILE A 29 10.66 -11.07 -3.52
C ILE A 29 10.69 -10.25 -4.82
N ILE A 30 11.59 -9.28 -4.94
CA ILE A 30 11.72 -8.42 -6.12
C ILE A 30 12.33 -9.16 -7.31
N LYS A 31 13.22 -10.10 -7.06
CA LYS A 31 14.03 -10.78 -8.10
C LYS A 31 13.24 -11.25 -9.33
N PRO A 32 12.03 -11.84 -9.22
CA PRO A 32 11.25 -12.26 -10.38
C PRO A 32 10.78 -11.11 -11.30
N VAL A 33 10.74 -9.89 -10.77
CA VAL A 33 10.25 -8.66 -11.45
C VAL A 33 11.25 -7.50 -11.34
N GLU A 34 12.53 -7.80 -11.13
CA GLU A 34 13.57 -6.79 -10.84
C GLU A 34 13.67 -5.71 -11.92
N ARG A 35 13.69 -6.12 -13.18
CA ARG A 35 13.75 -5.20 -14.32
C ARG A 35 12.52 -4.31 -14.39
N GLU A 36 11.37 -4.89 -14.25
CA GLU A 36 10.07 -4.22 -14.29
C GLU A 36 9.90 -3.29 -13.09
N TYR A 37 10.40 -3.69 -11.92
CA TYR A 37 10.39 -2.86 -10.73
C TYR A 37 11.30 -1.64 -10.86
N HIS A 38 12.51 -1.77 -11.42
CA HIS A 38 13.38 -0.62 -11.70
C HIS A 38 12.76 0.34 -12.72
N TYR A 39 12.08 -0.18 -13.74
CA TYR A 39 11.36 0.67 -14.69
C TYR A 39 10.18 1.39 -14.02
N PHE A 40 9.41 0.70 -13.18
CA PHE A 40 8.40 1.35 -12.35
C PHE A 40 9.00 2.49 -11.51
N GLN A 41 10.15 2.27 -10.88
CA GLN A 41 10.80 3.28 -10.06
C GLN A 41 11.17 4.53 -10.88
N SER A 42 11.66 4.37 -12.11
CA SER A 42 11.94 5.53 -12.99
C SER A 42 10.68 6.32 -13.31
N LEU A 43 9.57 5.63 -13.63
CA LEU A 43 8.28 6.29 -13.86
C LEU A 43 7.75 7.00 -12.62
N TYR A 44 7.95 6.43 -11.44
CA TYR A 44 7.55 7.04 -10.17
C TYR A 44 8.36 8.30 -9.85
N GLU A 45 9.65 8.32 -10.17
CA GLU A 45 10.52 9.50 -10.00
C GLU A 45 10.13 10.66 -10.92
N GLU A 46 9.66 10.37 -12.13
CA GLU A 46 9.17 11.38 -13.07
C GLU A 46 7.94 12.16 -12.55
N LEU A 47 7.20 11.61 -11.58
CA LEU A 47 6.06 12.31 -10.95
C LEU A 47 6.47 13.58 -10.20
N GLY A 48 7.74 13.74 -9.84
CA GLY A 48 8.28 14.95 -9.19
C GLY A 48 8.35 16.19 -10.10
N VAL A 49 8.06 16.03 -11.40
CA VAL A 49 8.08 17.15 -12.36
C VAL A 49 6.72 17.85 -12.40
N ALA A 50 6.67 19.13 -12.04
CA ALA A 50 5.48 19.97 -12.11
C ALA A 50 5.86 21.41 -12.48
N ASP A 51 4.98 22.10 -13.20
CA ASP A 51 5.19 23.51 -13.59
C ASP A 51 5.07 24.45 -12.38
N ASN A 52 4.11 24.18 -11.50
CA ASN A 52 3.93 24.92 -10.26
C ASN A 52 5.11 24.63 -9.30
N PRO A 53 5.92 25.66 -8.91
CA PRO A 53 7.10 25.45 -8.07
C PRO A 53 6.78 24.84 -6.70
N LEU A 54 5.69 25.26 -6.07
CA LEU A 54 5.27 24.74 -4.77
C LEU A 54 4.84 23.27 -4.87
N LEU A 55 4.05 22.92 -5.91
CA LEU A 55 3.66 21.54 -6.15
C LEU A 55 4.88 20.67 -6.40
N ARG A 56 5.84 21.12 -7.19
CA ARG A 56 7.11 20.42 -7.44
C ARG A 56 7.87 20.14 -6.14
N GLU A 57 7.95 21.11 -5.26
CA GLU A 57 8.63 20.97 -3.96
C GLU A 57 7.93 19.91 -3.09
N VAL A 58 6.60 19.95 -3.01
CA VAL A 58 5.81 18.96 -2.26
C VAL A 58 5.92 17.57 -2.86
N LEU A 59 5.82 17.41 -4.19
CA LEU A 59 5.95 16.12 -4.85
C LEU A 59 7.35 15.52 -4.62
N ASN A 60 8.41 16.32 -4.72
CA ASN A 60 9.76 15.87 -4.41
C ASN A 60 9.90 15.45 -2.95
N HIS A 61 9.30 16.20 -2.00
CA HIS A 61 9.27 15.82 -0.60
C HIS A 61 8.60 14.44 -0.39
N ILE A 62 7.52 14.15 -1.09
CA ILE A 62 6.79 12.87 -1.04
C ILE A 62 7.60 11.74 -1.70
N ILE A 63 8.10 11.96 -2.92
CA ILE A 63 8.75 10.93 -3.74
C ILE A 63 10.07 10.47 -3.12
N HIS A 64 10.86 11.38 -2.54
CA HIS A 64 12.13 11.03 -1.88
C HIS A 64 11.93 10.21 -0.60
N LYS A 65 10.72 10.16 -0.05
CA LYS A 65 10.36 9.37 1.13
C LYS A 65 9.80 7.98 0.79
N LYS A 66 10.36 7.35 -0.25
CA LYS A 66 9.93 6.02 -0.67
C LYS A 66 9.89 5.06 0.51
N GLY A 67 8.77 4.38 0.68
CA GLY A 67 8.70 3.18 1.52
C GLY A 67 9.28 1.98 0.80
N LYS A 68 9.00 0.79 1.30
CA LYS A 68 9.40 -0.48 0.68
C LYS A 68 8.68 -0.76 -0.66
N GLN A 69 7.75 0.10 -1.05
CA GLN A 69 6.97 -0.01 -2.31
C GLN A 69 6.38 -1.43 -2.54
N MET A 70 5.89 -2.05 -1.45
CA MET A 70 5.33 -3.41 -1.51
C MET A 70 4.13 -3.54 -2.45
N ARG A 71 3.36 -2.44 -2.61
CA ARG A 71 2.15 -2.43 -3.46
C ARG A 71 2.46 -2.54 -4.95
N PRO A 72 3.33 -1.70 -5.53
CA PRO A 72 3.75 -1.88 -6.91
C PRO A 72 4.46 -3.23 -7.12
N ILE A 73 5.31 -3.68 -6.20
CA ILE A 73 5.94 -5.01 -6.29
C ILE A 73 4.88 -6.11 -6.39
N LEU A 74 3.84 -6.06 -5.54
CA LEU A 74 2.76 -7.02 -5.56
C LEU A 74 2.00 -6.98 -6.89
N THR A 75 1.68 -5.80 -7.40
CA THR A 75 1.00 -5.63 -8.71
C THR A 75 1.82 -6.25 -9.84
N LEU A 76 3.12 -6.00 -9.88
CA LEU A 76 4.02 -6.58 -10.88
C LEU A 76 4.12 -8.10 -10.77
N LEU A 77 4.21 -8.64 -9.54
CA LEU A 77 4.27 -10.08 -9.31
C LEU A 77 3.00 -10.79 -9.77
N PHE A 78 1.82 -10.24 -9.44
CA PHE A 78 0.57 -10.85 -9.89
C PHE A 78 0.37 -10.73 -11.40
N ALA A 79 0.81 -9.65 -12.04
CA ALA A 79 0.84 -9.58 -13.49
C ALA A 79 1.77 -10.66 -14.09
N LYS A 80 2.97 -10.80 -13.54
CA LYS A 80 3.97 -11.78 -14.02
C LYS A 80 3.53 -13.23 -13.92
N LEU A 81 2.63 -13.55 -12.98
CA LEU A 81 2.07 -14.89 -12.83
C LEU A 81 1.19 -15.32 -14.02
N PHE A 82 0.54 -14.35 -14.69
CA PHE A 82 -0.49 -14.66 -15.69
C PHE A 82 -0.12 -14.18 -17.10
N GLY A 83 0.87 -13.30 -17.26
CA GLY A 83 1.24 -12.79 -18.58
C GLY A 83 2.44 -11.87 -18.59
N GLU A 84 2.65 -11.20 -19.73
CA GLU A 84 3.71 -10.24 -19.92
C GLU A 84 3.31 -8.87 -19.36
N ILE A 85 4.20 -8.27 -18.58
CA ILE A 85 4.03 -6.95 -17.99
C ILE A 85 4.14 -5.88 -19.08
N GLY A 86 3.11 -5.04 -19.19
CA GLY A 86 3.03 -3.93 -20.15
C GLY A 86 2.57 -2.63 -19.49
N ASP A 87 2.28 -1.63 -20.32
CA ASP A 87 1.89 -0.28 -19.87
C ASP A 87 0.70 -0.28 -18.93
N SER A 88 -0.31 -1.13 -19.19
CA SER A 88 -1.48 -1.26 -18.29
C SER A 88 -1.08 -1.68 -16.87
N THR A 89 -0.06 -2.54 -16.73
CA THR A 89 0.46 -2.96 -15.42
C THR A 89 1.18 -1.81 -14.72
N TYR A 90 2.04 -1.07 -15.43
CA TYR A 90 2.74 0.07 -14.86
C TYR A 90 1.78 1.20 -14.47
N HIS A 91 0.80 1.51 -15.31
CA HIS A 91 -0.23 2.49 -14.99
C HIS A 91 -1.05 2.08 -13.76
N SER A 92 -1.37 0.79 -13.61
CA SER A 92 -2.05 0.26 -12.44
C SER A 92 -1.20 0.39 -11.18
N ALA A 93 0.08 0.01 -11.25
CA ALA A 93 1.01 0.10 -10.13
C ALA A 93 1.20 1.56 -9.68
N LEU A 94 1.35 2.51 -10.64
CA LEU A 94 1.44 3.94 -10.36
C LEU A 94 0.14 4.46 -9.72
N SER A 95 -1.01 4.12 -10.30
CA SER A 95 -2.32 4.54 -9.77
C SER A 95 -2.51 4.09 -8.32
N LEU A 96 -2.21 2.83 -8.00
CA LEU A 96 -2.36 2.29 -6.65
C LEU A 96 -1.39 2.91 -5.64
N GLU A 97 -0.14 3.14 -6.03
CA GLU A 97 0.84 3.82 -5.15
C GLU A 97 0.46 5.29 -4.92
N LEU A 98 -0.13 5.96 -5.92
CA LEU A 98 -0.63 7.32 -5.79
C LEU A 98 -1.85 7.41 -4.88
N VAL A 99 -2.83 6.51 -5.02
CA VAL A 99 -3.98 6.42 -4.09
C VAL A 99 -3.50 6.21 -2.67
N HIS A 100 -2.59 5.27 -2.47
CA HIS A 100 -2.01 5.03 -1.15
C HIS A 100 -1.27 6.24 -0.59
N THR A 101 -0.47 6.91 -1.40
CA THR A 101 0.28 8.09 -0.97
C THR A 101 -0.67 9.25 -0.64
N ALA A 102 -1.73 9.43 -1.44
CA ALA A 102 -2.76 10.42 -1.18
C ALA A 102 -3.47 10.17 0.16
N SER A 103 -3.87 8.90 0.42
CA SER A 103 -4.50 8.55 1.70
C SER A 103 -3.58 8.84 2.88
N LEU A 104 -2.29 8.49 2.79
CA LEU A 104 -1.32 8.80 3.85
C LEU A 104 -1.17 10.31 4.10
N VAL A 105 -1.20 11.14 3.05
CA VAL A 105 -1.11 12.60 3.19
C VAL A 105 -2.36 13.16 3.86
N HIS A 106 -3.54 12.63 3.54
CA HIS A 106 -4.80 13.02 4.19
C HIS A 106 -4.88 12.52 5.64
N ASP A 107 -4.47 11.27 5.89
CA ASP A 107 -4.43 10.69 7.24
C ASP A 107 -3.50 11.50 8.16
N ASP A 108 -2.33 11.93 7.67
CA ASP A 108 -1.41 12.77 8.45
C ASP A 108 -2.05 14.11 8.90
N VAL A 109 -2.99 14.66 8.10
CA VAL A 109 -3.74 15.85 8.49
C VAL A 109 -4.83 15.52 9.51
N ILE A 110 -5.54 14.41 9.32
CA ILE A 110 -6.62 13.95 10.21
C ILE A 110 -6.07 13.59 11.59
N ASP A 111 -4.94 12.87 11.62
CA ASP A 111 -4.28 12.39 12.84
C ASP A 111 -3.33 13.45 13.46
N GLU A 112 -3.22 14.64 12.87
CA GLU A 112 -2.27 15.70 13.26
C GLU A 112 -0.83 15.18 13.37
N SER A 113 -0.46 14.20 12.54
CA SER A 113 0.83 13.54 12.58
C SER A 113 1.94 14.48 12.09
N ALA A 114 2.94 14.73 12.95
CA ALA A 114 4.08 15.57 12.60
C ALA A 114 5.19 14.82 11.84
N ILE A 115 5.23 13.49 11.95
CA ILE A 115 6.31 12.65 11.42
C ILE A 115 5.74 11.48 10.63
N ARG A 116 6.27 11.26 9.42
CA ARG A 116 5.97 10.11 8.56
C ARG A 116 7.28 9.48 8.05
N ARG A 117 7.48 8.19 8.32
CA ARG A 117 8.69 7.45 7.93
C ARG A 117 9.99 8.13 8.39
N GLY A 118 10.01 8.60 9.64
CA GLY A 118 11.16 9.23 10.27
C GLY A 118 11.51 10.65 9.79
N GLN A 119 10.64 11.28 9.01
CA GLN A 119 10.81 12.66 8.53
C GLN A 119 9.54 13.49 8.76
N PRO A 120 9.59 14.84 8.72
CA PRO A 120 8.41 15.66 8.83
C PRO A 120 7.36 15.26 7.77
N SER A 121 6.09 15.15 8.16
CA SER A 121 4.96 14.92 7.25
C SER A 121 4.73 16.12 6.33
N VAL A 122 3.86 15.99 5.32
CA VAL A 122 3.56 17.09 4.39
C VAL A 122 2.88 18.22 5.13
N ASN A 123 1.92 17.93 6.03
CA ASN A 123 1.25 18.96 6.85
C ASN A 123 2.21 19.66 7.82
N ALA A 124 3.19 18.96 8.38
CA ALA A 124 4.20 19.58 9.24
C ALA A 124 5.17 20.48 8.46
N SER A 125 5.51 20.12 7.21
CA SER A 125 6.46 20.88 6.37
C SER A 125 5.81 22.06 5.64
N PHE A 126 4.56 21.90 5.17
CA PHE A 126 3.91 22.84 4.26
C PHE A 126 2.57 23.36 4.78
N GLY A 127 2.06 22.81 5.89
CA GLY A 127 0.76 23.15 6.48
C GLY A 127 -0.42 22.35 5.88
N ASN A 128 -1.50 22.27 6.68
CA ASN A 128 -2.67 21.42 6.37
C ASN A 128 -3.33 21.75 5.02
N LYS A 129 -3.43 23.04 4.64
CA LYS A 129 -4.05 23.45 3.36
C LYS A 129 -3.30 22.84 2.16
N ILE A 130 -1.98 22.89 2.19
CA ILE A 130 -1.12 22.37 1.12
C ILE A 130 -1.16 20.84 1.13
N ALA A 131 -1.16 20.22 2.30
CA ALA A 131 -1.27 18.78 2.43
C ALA A 131 -2.58 18.25 1.81
N VAL A 132 -3.73 18.82 2.15
CA VAL A 132 -5.04 18.45 1.58
C VAL A 132 -5.02 18.57 0.05
N LEU A 133 -4.63 19.73 -0.49
CA LEU A 133 -4.58 19.95 -1.94
C LEU A 133 -3.58 19.01 -2.64
N SER A 134 -2.50 18.64 -1.98
CA SER A 134 -1.52 17.69 -2.53
C SER A 134 -2.09 16.26 -2.57
N GLY A 135 -2.82 15.85 -1.54
CA GLY A 135 -3.54 14.58 -1.53
C GLY A 135 -4.60 14.51 -2.64
N ASP A 136 -5.35 15.60 -2.86
CA ASP A 136 -6.33 15.70 -3.95
C ASP A 136 -5.64 15.62 -5.32
N TYR A 137 -4.50 16.30 -5.49
CA TYR A 137 -3.72 16.22 -6.72
C TYR A 137 -3.23 14.80 -7.01
N LEU A 138 -2.69 14.10 -5.99
CA LEU A 138 -2.24 12.71 -6.13
C LEU A 138 -3.40 11.77 -6.47
N SER A 139 -4.58 11.98 -5.87
CA SER A 139 -5.78 11.22 -6.15
C SER A 139 -6.25 11.43 -7.60
N ALA A 140 -6.26 12.67 -8.08
CA ALA A 140 -6.59 12.99 -9.47
C ALA A 140 -5.58 12.40 -10.46
N LEU A 141 -4.28 12.46 -10.13
CA LEU A 141 -3.22 11.86 -10.94
C LEU A 141 -3.35 10.34 -11.01
N SER A 142 -3.73 9.67 -9.91
CA SER A 142 -4.06 8.24 -9.90
C SER A 142 -5.17 7.91 -10.91
N MET A 143 -6.24 8.71 -10.95
CA MET A 143 -7.34 8.51 -11.89
C MET A 143 -6.86 8.67 -13.35
N LEU A 144 -5.97 9.63 -13.62
CA LEU A 144 -5.40 9.82 -14.96
C LEU A 144 -4.56 8.62 -15.40
N TYR A 145 -3.72 8.05 -14.51
CA TYR A 145 -2.98 6.82 -14.83
C TYR A 145 -3.93 5.65 -15.09
N MET A 146 -4.98 5.52 -14.31
CA MET A 146 -5.97 4.46 -14.52
C MET A 146 -6.73 4.64 -15.84
N ALA A 147 -7.08 5.87 -16.23
CA ALA A 147 -7.71 6.15 -17.49
C ALA A 147 -6.84 5.76 -18.71
N ARG A 148 -5.50 5.84 -18.59
CA ARG A 148 -4.56 5.42 -19.65
C ARG A 148 -4.60 3.92 -19.94
N THR A 149 -5.11 3.10 -19.01
CA THR A 149 -5.29 1.65 -19.26
C THR A 149 -6.40 1.36 -20.26
N ASN A 150 -7.29 2.33 -20.56
CA ASN A 150 -8.49 2.17 -21.38
C ASN A 150 -9.39 1.00 -20.93
N ASN A 151 -9.32 0.60 -19.68
CA ASN A 151 -10.07 -0.51 -19.12
C ASN A 151 -10.99 -0.02 -17.99
N VAL A 152 -12.30 0.04 -18.30
CA VAL A 152 -13.34 0.51 -17.36
C VAL A 152 -13.43 -0.38 -16.12
N GLN A 153 -13.18 -1.68 -16.23
CA GLN A 153 -13.20 -2.59 -15.09
C GLN A 153 -12.07 -2.27 -14.11
N MET A 154 -10.89 -1.95 -14.61
CA MET A 154 -9.75 -1.54 -13.78
C MET A 154 -10.02 -0.20 -13.09
N ALA A 155 -10.60 0.77 -13.83
CA ALA A 155 -11.01 2.05 -13.26
C ALA A 155 -12.06 1.88 -12.14
N LYS A 156 -13.02 0.96 -12.32
CA LYS A 156 -13.99 0.60 -11.27
C LYS A 156 -13.33 0.06 -10.01
N VAL A 157 -12.30 -0.80 -10.14
CA VAL A 157 -11.56 -1.33 -8.99
C VAL A 157 -10.92 -0.20 -8.16
N VAL A 158 -10.27 0.77 -8.82
CA VAL A 158 -9.64 1.90 -8.13
C VAL A 158 -10.67 2.83 -7.49
N GLY A 159 -11.79 3.11 -8.18
CA GLY A 159 -12.87 3.90 -7.59
C GLY A 159 -13.49 3.26 -6.36
N GLN A 160 -13.75 1.94 -6.41
CA GLN A 160 -14.22 1.18 -5.26
C GLN A 160 -13.21 1.15 -4.11
N LEU A 161 -11.91 1.01 -4.43
CA LEU A 161 -10.85 1.07 -3.43
C LEU A 161 -10.84 2.42 -2.71
N ALA A 162 -10.84 3.54 -3.45
CA ALA A 162 -10.84 4.88 -2.86
C ALA A 162 -12.06 5.08 -1.93
N GLN A 163 -13.24 4.62 -2.35
CA GLN A 163 -14.44 4.63 -1.53
C GLN A 163 -14.26 3.80 -0.24
N MET A 164 -13.71 2.58 -0.35
CA MET A 164 -13.50 1.70 0.80
C MET A 164 -12.48 2.27 1.80
N LEU A 165 -11.41 2.91 1.34
CA LEU A 165 -10.42 3.56 2.21
C LEU A 165 -11.06 4.69 3.02
N SER A 166 -11.81 5.58 2.37
CA SER A 166 -12.51 6.69 3.04
C SER A 166 -13.59 6.20 4.01
N ASP A 167 -14.38 5.20 3.62
CA ASP A 167 -15.39 4.59 4.48
C ASP A 167 -14.75 3.88 5.68
N GLY A 168 -13.61 3.23 5.49
CA GLY A 168 -12.84 2.61 6.57
C GLY A 168 -12.33 3.62 7.60
N GLU A 169 -11.87 4.79 7.14
CA GLU A 169 -11.42 5.87 8.02
C GLU A 169 -12.59 6.47 8.82
N LEU A 170 -13.69 6.77 8.15
CA LEU A 170 -14.91 7.27 8.81
C LEU A 170 -15.45 6.27 9.83
N PHE A 171 -15.42 4.98 9.50
CA PHE A 171 -15.85 3.91 10.41
C PHE A 171 -14.95 3.83 11.64
N GLN A 172 -13.62 3.88 11.46
CA GLN A 172 -12.69 3.90 12.59
C GLN A 172 -12.91 5.10 13.50
N LEU A 173 -13.13 6.30 12.94
CA LEU A 173 -13.41 7.51 13.71
C LEU A 173 -14.74 7.38 14.48
N PHE A 174 -15.76 6.75 13.91
CA PHE A 174 -17.03 6.48 14.59
C PHE A 174 -16.85 5.53 15.75
N GLU A 175 -16.25 4.36 15.55
CA GLU A 175 -16.02 3.35 16.58
C GLU A 175 -15.14 3.86 17.73
N SER A 176 -14.15 4.71 17.43
CA SER A 176 -13.30 5.34 18.44
C SER A 176 -14.08 6.26 19.37
N ARG A 177 -15.17 6.88 18.89
CA ARG A 177 -16.07 7.71 19.72
C ARG A 177 -16.98 6.88 20.60
N GLU A 178 -17.44 5.75 20.11
CA GLU A 178 -18.35 4.85 20.84
C GLU A 178 -17.61 3.93 21.82
N ASN A 179 -16.26 3.93 21.82
CA ASN A 179 -15.41 3.03 22.61
C ASN A 179 -15.75 1.54 22.45
N VAL A 180 -16.21 1.14 21.26
CA VAL A 180 -16.52 -0.26 20.96
C VAL A 180 -15.26 -0.96 20.50
N VAL A 181 -14.77 -1.88 21.32
CA VAL A 181 -13.62 -2.73 20.97
C VAL A 181 -14.14 -4.15 20.82
N SER A 182 -14.22 -4.66 19.58
CA SER A 182 -14.51 -6.06 19.31
C SER A 182 -13.59 -6.58 18.20
N GLU A 183 -13.37 -7.89 18.20
CA GLU A 183 -12.57 -8.56 17.18
C GLU A 183 -13.18 -8.36 15.78
N ASP A 184 -14.49 -8.43 15.64
CA ASP A 184 -15.20 -8.23 14.36
C ASP A 184 -14.99 -6.81 13.83
N VAL A 185 -15.08 -5.79 14.68
CA VAL A 185 -14.83 -4.38 14.36
C VAL A 185 -13.37 -4.21 13.91
N TYR A 186 -12.41 -4.77 14.65
CA TYR A 186 -11.01 -4.73 14.30
C TYR A 186 -10.76 -5.32 12.91
N PHE A 187 -11.26 -6.54 12.63
CA PHE A 187 -11.10 -7.17 11.32
C PHE A 187 -11.78 -6.37 10.20
N LEU A 188 -12.91 -5.73 10.47
CA LEU A 188 -13.58 -4.89 9.47
C LEU A 188 -12.74 -3.65 9.13
N ILE A 189 -12.15 -3.00 10.14
CA ILE A 189 -11.28 -1.82 9.93
C ILE A 189 -10.05 -2.21 9.12
N ILE A 190 -9.29 -3.23 9.53
CA ILE A 190 -8.07 -3.62 8.81
C ILE A 190 -8.36 -4.13 7.40
N LYS A 191 -9.52 -4.74 7.19
CA LYS A 191 -9.97 -5.15 5.85
C LYS A 191 -10.20 -3.95 4.94
N LYS A 192 -10.87 -2.89 5.42
CA LYS A 192 -11.15 -1.69 4.63
C LYS A 192 -9.91 -0.82 4.42
N LYS A 193 -9.12 -0.57 5.47
CA LYS A 193 -7.98 0.36 5.43
C LYS A 193 -6.71 -0.24 4.81
N THR A 194 -6.43 -1.50 5.07
CA THR A 194 -5.17 -2.14 4.64
C THR A 194 -5.39 -3.22 3.60
N ALA A 195 -6.20 -4.23 3.90
CA ALA A 195 -6.32 -5.40 3.04
C ALA A 195 -6.97 -5.09 1.69
N ALA A 196 -7.91 -4.14 1.63
CA ALA A 196 -8.53 -3.71 0.38
C ALA A 196 -7.50 -3.23 -0.67
N LEU A 197 -6.49 -2.50 -0.23
CA LEU A 197 -5.44 -2.01 -1.13
C LEU A 197 -4.53 -3.15 -1.63
N PHE A 198 -4.16 -4.11 -0.77
CA PHE A 198 -3.42 -5.31 -1.19
C PHE A 198 -4.24 -6.17 -2.17
N SER A 199 -5.54 -6.32 -1.89
CA SER A 199 -6.48 -7.00 -2.79
C SER A 199 -6.53 -6.32 -4.17
N ALA A 200 -6.64 -4.99 -4.19
CA ALA A 200 -6.64 -4.22 -5.44
C ALA A 200 -5.32 -4.36 -6.21
N CYS A 201 -4.17 -4.39 -5.53
CA CYS A 201 -2.87 -4.61 -6.17
C CYS A 201 -2.81 -5.95 -6.91
N ALA A 202 -3.21 -7.03 -6.24
CA ALA A 202 -3.23 -8.36 -6.81
C ALA A 202 -4.26 -8.47 -7.96
N LYS A 203 -5.46 -7.92 -7.76
CA LYS A 203 -6.54 -7.90 -8.74
C LYS A 203 -6.16 -7.14 -10.00
N LEU A 204 -5.61 -5.93 -9.86
CA LEU A 204 -5.19 -5.11 -11.00
C LEU A 204 -3.97 -5.68 -11.71
N GLY A 205 -3.04 -6.32 -10.99
CA GLY A 205 -1.95 -7.06 -11.59
C GLY A 205 -2.47 -8.13 -12.57
N ALA A 206 -3.39 -8.99 -12.11
CA ALA A 206 -3.99 -10.02 -12.97
C ALA A 206 -4.84 -9.43 -14.12
N LEU A 207 -5.66 -8.39 -13.85
CA LEU A 207 -6.46 -7.72 -14.87
C LEU A 207 -5.62 -7.06 -15.96
N SER A 208 -4.46 -6.51 -15.61
CA SER A 208 -3.60 -5.76 -16.54
C SER A 208 -2.98 -6.63 -17.64
N VAL A 209 -2.97 -7.94 -17.46
CA VAL A 209 -2.48 -8.95 -18.40
C VAL A 209 -3.60 -9.89 -18.89
N GLU A 210 -4.85 -9.46 -18.75
CA GLU A 210 -6.03 -10.16 -19.24
C GLU A 210 -6.18 -11.61 -18.70
N ALA A 211 -5.81 -11.83 -17.43
CA ALA A 211 -6.01 -13.10 -16.77
C ALA A 211 -7.50 -13.50 -16.73
N SER A 212 -7.78 -14.79 -16.57
CA SER A 212 -9.15 -15.29 -16.52
C SER A 212 -9.94 -14.65 -15.35
N PRO A 213 -11.26 -14.45 -15.47
CA PRO A 213 -12.06 -13.91 -14.37
C PRO A 213 -11.91 -14.68 -13.06
N GLU A 214 -11.72 -16.00 -13.12
CA GLU A 214 -11.48 -16.85 -11.96
C GLU A 214 -10.13 -16.53 -11.30
N ASP A 215 -9.07 -16.36 -12.09
CA ASP A 215 -7.73 -16.03 -11.59
C ASP A 215 -7.69 -14.61 -11.03
N VAL A 216 -8.40 -13.66 -11.61
CA VAL A 216 -8.55 -12.30 -11.10
C VAL A 216 -9.20 -12.29 -9.71
N GLU A 217 -10.27 -13.07 -9.51
CA GLU A 217 -10.93 -13.13 -8.20
C GLU A 217 -10.09 -13.89 -7.16
N LYS A 218 -9.41 -14.97 -7.56
CA LYS A 218 -8.43 -15.67 -6.69
C LYS A 218 -7.29 -14.73 -6.28
N SER A 219 -6.75 -13.96 -7.22
CA SER A 219 -5.70 -12.97 -6.96
C SER A 219 -6.15 -11.93 -5.95
N ALA A 220 -7.36 -11.39 -6.13
CA ALA A 220 -7.94 -10.44 -5.19
C ALA A 220 -8.03 -11.01 -3.77
N LYS A 221 -8.47 -12.26 -3.64
CA LYS A 221 -8.60 -12.93 -2.35
C LYS A 221 -7.24 -13.22 -1.69
N ILE A 222 -6.25 -13.63 -2.46
CA ILE A 222 -4.87 -13.81 -1.95
C ILE A 222 -4.31 -12.48 -1.47
N GLY A 223 -4.49 -11.40 -2.25
CA GLY A 223 -4.09 -10.05 -1.86
C GLY A 223 -4.75 -9.60 -0.56
N GLU A 224 -6.06 -9.85 -0.38
CA GLU A 224 -6.78 -9.55 0.87
C GLU A 224 -6.13 -10.25 2.06
N PHE A 225 -5.85 -11.55 1.96
CA PHE A 225 -5.20 -12.29 3.04
C PHE A 225 -3.79 -11.79 3.35
N ILE A 226 -2.99 -11.46 2.32
CA ILE A 226 -1.67 -10.86 2.50
C ILE A 226 -1.80 -9.55 3.28
N GLY A 227 -2.78 -8.69 2.94
CA GLY A 227 -3.00 -7.42 3.61
C GLY A 227 -3.45 -7.58 5.07
N ILE A 228 -4.32 -8.54 5.37
CA ILE A 228 -4.73 -8.86 6.75
C ILE A 228 -3.51 -9.32 7.56
N CYS A 229 -2.73 -10.29 7.05
CA CYS A 229 -1.54 -10.78 7.73
C CYS A 229 -0.48 -9.66 7.94
N PHE A 230 -0.35 -8.76 6.95
CA PHE A 230 0.56 -7.61 7.03
C PHE A 230 0.16 -6.69 8.20
N GLN A 231 -1.14 -6.32 8.31
CA GLN A 231 -1.59 -5.43 9.36
C GLN A 231 -1.50 -6.08 10.74
N ILE A 232 -1.98 -7.32 10.90
CA ILE A 232 -1.86 -8.04 12.19
C ILE A 232 -0.40 -8.10 12.65
N ARG A 233 0.53 -8.35 11.74
CA ARG A 233 1.96 -8.36 12.08
C ARG A 233 2.43 -6.99 12.56
N ASP A 234 2.08 -5.92 11.85
CA ASP A 234 2.50 -4.56 12.22
C ASP A 234 1.93 -4.17 13.59
N ASP A 235 0.64 -4.45 13.86
CA ASP A 235 0.00 -4.18 15.16
C ASP A 235 0.65 -4.97 16.31
N ILE A 236 1.05 -6.22 16.06
CA ILE A 236 1.78 -7.03 17.04
C ILE A 236 3.14 -6.38 17.36
N PHE A 237 3.89 -5.92 16.35
CA PHE A 237 5.19 -5.27 16.58
C PHE A 237 5.02 -3.95 17.32
N ASP A 238 4.05 -3.13 16.96
CA ASP A 238 3.77 -1.85 17.63
C ASP A 238 3.42 -2.08 19.12
N TYR A 239 2.64 -3.12 19.42
CA TYR A 239 2.31 -3.50 20.79
C TYR A 239 3.55 -3.90 21.61
N PHE A 240 4.45 -4.68 21.05
CA PHE A 240 5.67 -5.11 21.76
C PHE A 240 6.70 -4.00 21.88
N GLU A 241 6.85 -3.14 20.88
CA GLU A 241 7.76 -1.98 20.95
C GLU A 241 7.26 -0.96 22.00
N SER A 242 5.97 -0.67 22.03
CA SER A 242 5.37 0.23 23.04
C SER A 242 5.50 -0.32 24.46
N SER A 243 5.31 -1.62 24.66
CA SER A 243 5.46 -2.28 25.96
C SER A 243 6.92 -2.32 26.47
N ALA A 244 7.89 -2.43 25.56
CA ALA A 244 9.32 -2.41 25.90
C ALA A 244 9.82 -1.00 26.29
N ILE A 245 9.14 0.07 25.83
CA ILE A 245 9.52 1.48 26.08
C ILE A 245 8.74 2.08 27.26
N GLY A 246 7.73 1.36 27.83
CA GLY A 246 6.95 1.82 28.97
C GLY A 246 6.07 3.04 28.67
N LYS A 247 5.68 3.25 27.43
CA LYS A 247 4.69 4.29 27.06
C LYS A 247 3.27 3.74 27.32
N PRO A 248 2.38 4.52 27.93
CA PRO A 248 0.97 4.13 28.05
C PRO A 248 0.35 4.03 26.65
N THR A 249 -0.33 2.92 26.40
CA THR A 249 -1.17 2.68 25.21
C THR A 249 -2.41 3.56 25.24
#